data_116f033c3793c3b82f37f64304f4c835
#
_entry.id   116f033c3793c3b82f37f64304f4c835
#
_cell.length_a   1.000
_cell.length_b   1.000
_cell.length_c   1.000
_cell.angle_alpha   90.00
_cell.angle_beta   90.00
_cell.angle_gamma   90.00
#
_symmetry.space_group_name_H-M   'P 1'
#
loop_
_entity.id
_entity.type
_entity.pdbx_description
1 polymer ?
#
loop_
_entity_poly.entity_id
_entity_poly.type
_entity_poly.pdbx_seq_one_letter_code
_entity_poly.pdbx_strand_id
1 'polypeptide(L)'
;MTHFHSFLFPRLQTEIPGLKLRPLRISAMIEPIVDGDGGINCKTYYQFPDGLFCSVDAYAEPMRKGDTLDIHWGKDHKIFTRVLQDDEDGSNQPVFFFLPVTNILPGWVDEVYYVLTRAGSTSPDEPATPLRILVKLDLPGGKDDKPHLPGHAKLHIVQLPRDVIVNGVDAVWAAKGVPMVIPRYPNIAVRDVIQVQWGNAFLPPHTVSADEAAGTAPIEITAHKDDIVAGGDGNAQVVHYGIHDEVFNHSEKWSLRTTVKVMSGIRQLDEPIIQESVNGIIDLDKLNNRDVNVHVRASTSDFEVGDTVTMTWVGTPPTGAPLPNRQSQRVESFPSILMFQIPNAQVRAIAMGTADVSYVRYKKDDGSALPSRHELATVEGRIPAPVLSEAAGNTVSADITSATVNIQYPGMTTDDIVDMAWLGTKANGIPYLYEARHIVSPEDVEHHLVTLYVPGKHLRVLENGALNLFYRVSRDGPHWRGTHESGHQEINVLRFT
;
A
#
# COMPACT_ATOMS: atom_id res chain seq x y z
N MET A 1 -13.69 23.46 -18.89
CA MET A 1 -13.29 23.39 -17.49
C MET A 1 -12.26 22.30 -17.38
N THR A 2 -11.00 22.65 -17.23
CA THR A 2 -9.92 21.69 -16.97
C THR A 2 -10.11 21.18 -15.55
N HIS A 3 -10.58 19.94 -15.41
CA HIS A 3 -10.76 19.31 -14.11
C HIS A 3 -9.37 19.08 -13.49
N PHE A 4 -9.16 19.64 -12.30
CA PHE A 4 -7.98 19.40 -11.50
C PHE A 4 -7.96 17.92 -11.08
N HIS A 5 -6.97 17.17 -11.57
CA HIS A 5 -6.73 15.78 -11.20
C HIS A 5 -5.57 15.76 -10.20
N SER A 6 -5.89 15.66 -8.92
CA SER A 6 -4.91 15.48 -7.87
C SER A 6 -4.77 14.00 -7.53
N PHE A 7 -3.53 13.50 -7.46
CA PHE A 7 -3.31 12.13 -6.99
C PHE A 7 -3.32 12.04 -5.46
N LEU A 8 -3.11 13.15 -4.76
CA LEU A 8 -3.24 13.22 -3.31
C LEU A 8 -4.70 13.23 -2.85
N PHE A 9 -5.58 13.70 -3.73
CA PHE A 9 -7.02 13.75 -3.50
C PHE A 9 -7.73 13.06 -4.66
N PRO A 10 -7.74 11.70 -4.71
CA PRO A 10 -8.48 10.97 -5.73
C PRO A 10 -9.95 11.35 -5.69
N ARG A 11 -10.63 11.34 -6.84
CA ARG A 11 -12.06 11.66 -6.93
C ARG A 11 -12.86 10.65 -6.13
N LEU A 12 -13.82 11.14 -5.34
CA LEU A 12 -14.94 10.33 -4.88
C LEU A 12 -15.65 9.76 -6.12
N GLN A 13 -15.89 8.45 -6.15
CA GLN A 13 -16.47 7.75 -7.31
C GLN A 13 -17.90 8.20 -7.67
N THR A 14 -18.54 8.99 -6.83
CA THR A 14 -19.89 9.51 -7.03
C THR A 14 -19.88 11.03 -7.14
N GLU A 15 -19.92 11.56 -8.37
CA GLU A 15 -20.40 12.91 -8.58
C GLU A 15 -21.92 12.91 -8.29
N ILE A 16 -22.33 13.55 -7.20
CA ILE A 16 -23.75 13.78 -6.92
C ILE A 16 -24.14 15.08 -7.62
N PRO A 17 -24.92 15.03 -8.71
CA PRO A 17 -25.36 16.25 -9.40
C PRO A 17 -26.22 17.10 -8.46
N GLY A 18 -25.92 18.40 -8.40
CA GLY A 18 -26.75 19.37 -7.68
C GLY A 18 -26.33 19.73 -6.25
N LEU A 19 -25.26 19.14 -5.71
CA LEU A 19 -24.68 19.58 -4.43
C LEU A 19 -24.00 20.94 -4.59
N LYS A 20 -24.38 21.93 -3.76
CA LYS A 20 -23.72 23.24 -3.70
C LYS A 20 -22.30 23.12 -3.14
N LEU A 21 -22.11 22.29 -2.10
CA LEU A 21 -20.85 22.03 -1.45
C LEU A 21 -20.53 20.53 -1.47
N ARG A 22 -19.33 20.16 -1.90
CA ARG A 22 -18.83 18.77 -1.92
C ARG A 22 -18.29 18.39 -0.54
N PRO A 23 -18.24 17.08 -0.20
CA PRO A 23 -17.64 16.63 1.05
C PRO A 23 -16.19 17.10 1.24
N LEU A 24 -15.76 17.21 2.50
CA LEU A 24 -14.36 17.39 2.85
C LEU A 24 -13.51 16.26 2.29
N ARG A 25 -12.33 16.58 1.75
CA ARG A 25 -11.38 15.59 1.25
C ARG A 25 -10.18 15.51 2.17
N ILE A 26 -9.79 14.29 2.52
CA ILE A 26 -8.63 14.00 3.37
C ILE A 26 -7.64 13.18 2.56
N SER A 27 -6.41 13.66 2.46
CA SER A 27 -5.36 12.97 1.72
C SER A 27 -5.06 11.59 2.33
N ALA A 28 -4.85 10.59 1.48
CA ALA A 28 -4.51 9.21 1.87
C ALA A 28 -5.53 8.52 2.80
N MET A 29 -6.78 9.00 2.83
CA MET A 29 -7.87 8.29 3.49
C MET A 29 -8.10 6.92 2.83
N ILE A 30 -8.31 5.89 3.63
CA ILE A 30 -8.57 4.52 3.16
C ILE A 30 -10.05 4.42 2.75
N GLU A 31 -10.30 4.10 1.50
CA GLU A 31 -11.66 3.95 0.93
C GLU A 31 -11.73 2.72 0.02
N PRO A 32 -12.85 1.97 0.06
CA PRO A 32 -13.94 2.04 1.02
C PRO A 32 -13.62 1.31 2.33
N ILE A 33 -14.35 1.65 3.41
CA ILE A 33 -14.39 0.85 4.64
C ILE A 33 -15.83 0.40 4.94
N VAL A 34 -15.99 -0.65 5.73
CA VAL A 34 -17.32 -1.16 6.09
C VAL A 34 -18.01 -0.19 7.05
N ASP A 35 -19.27 0.13 6.78
CA ASP A 35 -20.12 1.03 7.58
C ASP A 35 -19.64 2.49 7.65
N GLY A 36 -18.75 2.95 6.76
CA GLY A 36 -18.28 4.33 6.74
C GLY A 36 -17.82 4.79 5.36
N ASP A 37 -17.55 6.09 5.25
CA ASP A 37 -17.08 6.71 4.02
C ASP A 37 -15.56 6.59 3.86
N GLY A 38 -14.83 6.49 4.98
CA GLY A 38 -13.39 6.35 4.94
C GLY A 38 -12.73 6.07 6.30
N GLY A 39 -11.48 5.66 6.27
CA GLY A 39 -10.65 5.35 7.42
C GLY A 39 -9.34 6.11 7.46
N ILE A 40 -8.92 6.49 8.64
CA ILE A 40 -7.64 7.13 8.91
C ILE A 40 -6.79 6.19 9.76
N ASN A 41 -5.67 5.72 9.21
CA ASN A 41 -4.71 4.89 9.92
C ASN A 41 -3.55 5.72 10.51
N CYS A 42 -2.66 5.06 11.25
CA CYS A 42 -1.45 5.67 11.81
C CYS A 42 -0.61 6.40 10.75
N LYS A 43 -0.40 5.78 9.58
CA LYS A 43 0.42 6.37 8.52
C LYS A 43 -0.18 7.68 8.03
N THR A 44 -1.49 7.71 7.74
CA THR A 44 -2.21 8.91 7.30
C THR A 44 -2.24 9.98 8.39
N TYR A 45 -2.48 9.57 9.65
CA TYR A 45 -2.58 10.48 10.78
C TYR A 45 -1.28 11.23 11.10
N TYR A 46 -0.15 10.54 10.97
CA TYR A 46 1.19 11.09 11.25
C TYR A 46 1.99 11.43 9.98
N GLN A 47 1.35 11.43 8.81
CA GLN A 47 2.04 11.66 7.53
C GLN A 47 2.70 13.03 7.46
N PHE A 48 2.05 14.06 7.97
CA PHE A 48 2.55 15.43 7.97
C PHE A 48 2.62 15.99 9.39
N PRO A 49 3.68 16.73 9.74
CA PRO A 49 3.83 17.29 11.10
C PRO A 49 2.76 18.32 11.46
N ASP A 50 2.20 19.01 10.46
CA ASP A 50 1.18 20.04 10.64
C ASP A 50 -0.25 19.47 10.81
N GLY A 51 -0.45 18.17 10.57
CA GLY A 51 -1.72 17.47 10.74
C GLY A 51 -2.24 16.79 9.49
N LEU A 52 -3.52 16.47 9.44
CA LEU A 52 -4.14 15.84 8.27
C LEU A 52 -4.19 16.84 7.11
N PHE A 53 -3.63 16.46 5.97
CA PHE A 53 -3.72 17.28 4.76
C PHE A 53 -5.11 17.15 4.14
N CYS A 54 -5.84 18.25 4.11
CA CYS A 54 -7.24 18.33 3.70
C CYS A 54 -7.43 19.29 2.54
N SER A 55 -8.50 19.08 1.77
CA SER A 55 -8.94 20.04 0.78
C SER A 55 -10.46 20.16 0.73
N VAL A 56 -10.91 21.35 0.35
CA VAL A 56 -12.29 21.65 -0.04
C VAL A 56 -12.25 22.05 -1.51
N ASP A 57 -13.09 21.39 -2.32
CA ASP A 57 -13.21 21.73 -3.74
C ASP A 57 -13.71 23.17 -3.91
N ALA A 58 -13.34 23.81 -5.01
CA ALA A 58 -13.87 25.13 -5.35
C ALA A 58 -15.40 25.08 -5.44
N TYR A 59 -16.06 26.01 -4.79
CA TYR A 59 -17.52 26.09 -4.77
C TYR A 59 -18.07 26.97 -5.90
N ALA A 60 -19.36 26.79 -6.24
CA ALA A 60 -19.96 27.29 -7.47
C ALA A 60 -19.98 28.83 -7.62
N GLU A 61 -20.01 29.57 -6.51
CA GLU A 61 -19.89 31.04 -6.50
C GLU A 61 -18.42 31.45 -6.35
N PRO A 62 -18.01 32.61 -6.89
CA PRO A 62 -16.62 33.05 -6.75
C PRO A 62 -16.17 33.03 -5.31
N MET A 63 -15.05 32.36 -5.06
CA MET A 63 -14.38 32.38 -3.75
C MET A 63 -13.88 33.78 -3.47
N ARG A 64 -14.02 34.23 -2.25
CA ARG A 64 -13.62 35.61 -1.85
C ARG A 64 -12.68 35.56 -0.65
N LYS A 65 -11.71 36.47 -0.64
CA LYS A 65 -10.93 36.76 0.55
C LYS A 65 -11.84 37.01 1.76
N GLY A 66 -11.55 36.33 2.86
CA GLY A 66 -12.34 36.45 4.10
C GLY A 66 -13.53 35.46 4.17
N ASP A 67 -13.83 34.72 3.12
CA ASP A 67 -14.70 33.52 3.25
C ASP A 67 -14.09 32.59 4.29
N THR A 68 -14.91 32.00 5.15
CA THR A 68 -14.46 31.10 6.21
C THR A 68 -15.03 29.69 6.00
N LEU A 69 -14.17 28.68 6.18
CA LEU A 69 -14.54 27.29 6.22
C LEU A 69 -14.39 26.80 7.66
N ASP A 70 -15.49 26.60 8.34
CA ASP A 70 -15.51 26.02 9.68
C ASP A 70 -15.59 24.48 9.58
N ILE A 71 -14.54 23.80 10.02
CA ILE A 71 -14.43 22.34 9.96
C ILE A 71 -14.97 21.72 11.24
N HIS A 72 -15.94 20.86 11.09
CA HIS A 72 -16.57 20.11 12.16
C HIS A 72 -16.11 18.66 12.16
N TRP A 73 -15.73 18.16 13.33
CA TRP A 73 -15.33 16.78 13.57
C TRP A 73 -16.22 16.18 14.63
N GLY A 74 -17.38 15.69 14.21
CA GLY A 74 -18.52 15.35 15.04
C GLY A 74 -19.57 16.43 15.03
N LYS A 75 -20.78 16.07 15.47
CA LYS A 75 -21.94 16.96 15.48
C LYS A 75 -21.67 18.24 16.27
N ASP A 76 -21.84 19.37 15.61
CA ASP A 76 -21.67 20.72 16.18
C ASP A 76 -20.30 20.96 16.85
N HIS A 77 -19.31 20.08 16.59
CA HIS A 77 -17.97 20.17 17.17
C HIS A 77 -16.98 20.78 16.16
N LYS A 78 -16.93 22.12 16.14
CA LYS A 78 -15.95 22.84 15.32
C LYS A 78 -14.55 22.72 15.92
N ILE A 79 -13.61 22.19 15.12
CA ILE A 79 -12.22 21.99 15.53
C ILE A 79 -11.22 22.90 14.83
N PHE A 80 -11.60 23.49 13.68
CA PHE A 80 -10.70 24.32 12.88
C PHE A 80 -11.49 25.32 12.05
N THR A 81 -10.90 26.50 11.79
CA THR A 81 -11.43 27.50 10.87
C THR A 81 -10.34 27.87 9.87
N ARG A 82 -10.64 27.72 8.58
CA ARG A 82 -9.80 28.16 7.48
C ARG A 82 -10.38 29.44 6.87
N VAL A 83 -9.62 30.53 6.89
CA VAL A 83 -10.00 31.80 6.28
C VAL A 83 -9.28 31.95 4.94
N LEU A 84 -10.01 32.24 3.86
CA LEU A 84 -9.44 32.45 2.54
C LEU A 84 -8.58 33.71 2.48
N GLN A 85 -7.45 33.63 1.81
CA GLN A 85 -6.44 34.69 1.72
C GLN A 85 -6.57 35.48 0.40
N ASP A 86 -5.74 36.51 0.23
CA ASP A 86 -5.74 37.37 -0.95
C ASP A 86 -5.48 36.62 -2.26
N ASP A 87 -4.61 35.62 -2.23
CA ASP A 87 -4.23 34.83 -3.40
C ASP A 87 -5.28 33.75 -3.77
N GLU A 88 -6.30 33.60 -2.95
CA GLU A 88 -7.45 32.71 -3.19
C GLU A 88 -8.68 33.47 -3.68
N ASP A 89 -8.64 34.80 -3.65
CA ASP A 89 -9.75 35.67 -4.09
C ASP A 89 -10.03 35.49 -5.59
N GLY A 90 -11.26 35.18 -5.94
CA GLY A 90 -11.66 34.89 -7.32
C GLY A 90 -11.06 33.58 -7.88
N SER A 91 -10.35 32.81 -7.09
CA SER A 91 -9.78 31.54 -7.49
C SER A 91 -10.88 30.49 -7.73
N ASN A 92 -10.64 29.61 -8.69
CA ASN A 92 -11.47 28.42 -8.92
C ASN A 92 -10.63 27.14 -8.63
N GLN A 93 -9.73 27.24 -7.65
CA GLN A 93 -8.86 26.14 -7.23
C GLN A 93 -9.33 25.58 -5.88
N PRO A 94 -9.05 24.32 -5.55
CA PRO A 94 -9.32 23.77 -4.22
C PRO A 94 -8.61 24.58 -3.12
N VAL A 95 -9.26 24.70 -1.95
CA VAL A 95 -8.68 25.29 -0.75
C VAL A 95 -8.00 24.20 0.05
N PHE A 96 -6.71 24.35 0.30
CA PHE A 96 -5.90 23.39 1.06
C PHE A 96 -5.66 23.90 2.48
N PHE A 97 -5.59 22.94 3.43
CA PHE A 97 -5.21 23.23 4.82
C PHE A 97 -4.74 21.96 5.53
N PHE A 98 -3.96 22.15 6.58
CA PHE A 98 -3.68 21.08 7.54
C PHE A 98 -4.70 21.17 8.69
N LEU A 99 -5.33 20.03 8.98
CA LEU A 99 -6.26 19.92 10.09
C LEU A 99 -5.48 19.39 11.30
N PRO A 100 -5.29 20.20 12.37
CA PRO A 100 -4.53 19.77 13.53
C PRO A 100 -5.10 18.51 14.16
N VAL A 101 -4.27 17.50 14.35
CA VAL A 101 -4.72 16.20 14.86
C VAL A 101 -5.03 16.17 16.36
N THR A 102 -4.68 17.22 17.10
CA THR A 102 -4.89 17.30 18.55
C THR A 102 -6.34 17.09 19.01
N ASN A 103 -7.30 17.41 18.15
CA ASN A 103 -8.74 17.26 18.39
C ASN A 103 -9.36 16.06 17.64
N ILE A 104 -8.53 15.25 17.00
CA ILE A 104 -8.96 14.06 16.23
C ILE A 104 -8.65 12.83 17.06
N LEU A 105 -9.67 12.30 17.73
CA LEU A 105 -9.52 11.15 18.61
C LEU A 105 -9.81 9.83 17.85
N PRO A 106 -9.20 8.71 18.25
CA PRO A 106 -9.52 7.39 17.71
C PRO A 106 -11.00 7.03 17.96
N GLY A 107 -11.58 6.33 16.98
CA GLY A 107 -12.95 5.85 17.00
C GLY A 107 -13.76 6.33 15.78
N TRP A 108 -15.04 5.98 15.78
CA TRP A 108 -15.99 6.43 14.78
C TRP A 108 -16.42 7.88 15.01
N VAL A 109 -16.47 8.65 13.93
CA VAL A 109 -17.03 10.00 13.91
C VAL A 109 -18.05 10.07 12.79
N ASP A 110 -19.33 10.30 13.14
CA ASP A 110 -20.45 10.21 12.22
C ASP A 110 -20.67 11.46 11.38
N GLU A 111 -20.20 12.62 11.80
CA GLU A 111 -20.45 13.89 11.14
C GLU A 111 -19.16 14.68 10.98
N VAL A 112 -18.37 14.36 9.93
CA VAL A 112 -17.20 15.17 9.53
C VAL A 112 -17.59 15.99 8.31
N TYR A 113 -17.66 17.31 8.47
CA TYR A 113 -18.13 18.23 7.44
C TYR A 113 -17.52 19.61 7.60
N TYR A 114 -17.78 20.49 6.67
CA TYR A 114 -17.47 21.91 6.81
C TYR A 114 -18.70 22.77 6.52
N VAL A 115 -18.66 23.99 7.08
CA VAL A 115 -19.64 25.04 6.85
C VAL A 115 -18.93 26.24 6.25
N LEU A 116 -19.44 26.73 5.12
CA LEU A 116 -18.94 27.93 4.47
C LEU A 116 -19.72 29.15 4.99
N THR A 117 -19.01 30.19 5.44
CA THR A 117 -19.59 31.51 5.68
C THR A 117 -18.93 32.53 4.77
N ARG A 118 -19.72 33.23 3.99
CA ARG A 118 -19.25 34.22 3.01
C ARG A 118 -18.71 35.48 3.67
N ALA A 119 -17.66 36.02 3.09
CA ALA A 119 -17.12 37.32 3.56
C ALA A 119 -18.19 38.39 3.60
N GLY A 120 -18.35 39.01 4.78
CA GLY A 120 -19.40 40.00 5.02
C GLY A 120 -20.80 39.43 5.32
N SER A 121 -20.99 38.13 5.32
CA SER A 121 -22.22 37.47 5.77
C SER A 121 -22.14 37.12 7.26
N THR A 122 -23.25 37.19 7.96
CA THR A 122 -23.41 36.67 9.33
C THR A 122 -24.13 35.31 9.36
N SER A 123 -24.63 34.88 8.21
CA SER A 123 -25.35 33.61 8.09
C SER A 123 -24.48 32.61 7.30
N PRO A 124 -24.24 31.41 7.83
CA PRO A 124 -23.52 30.36 7.10
C PRO A 124 -24.38 29.79 5.97
N ASP A 125 -23.73 29.25 4.96
CA ASP A 125 -24.36 28.40 3.94
C ASP A 125 -24.81 27.07 4.55
N GLU A 126 -25.58 26.25 3.79
CA GLU A 126 -25.87 24.88 4.19
C GLU A 126 -24.57 24.08 4.35
N PRO A 127 -24.49 23.20 5.36
CA PRO A 127 -23.31 22.37 5.56
C PRO A 127 -23.02 21.49 4.34
N ALA A 128 -21.73 21.22 4.10
CA ALA A 128 -21.32 20.18 3.16
C ALA A 128 -21.84 18.80 3.61
N THR A 129 -21.98 17.88 2.67
CA THR A 129 -22.37 16.50 2.99
C THR A 129 -21.43 15.91 4.03
N PRO A 130 -21.93 15.47 5.19
CA PRO A 130 -21.10 14.90 6.24
C PRO A 130 -20.57 13.53 5.84
N LEU A 131 -19.37 13.23 6.33
CA LEU A 131 -18.71 11.93 6.19
C LEU A 131 -18.75 11.19 7.52
N ARG A 132 -18.84 9.87 7.45
CA ARG A 132 -18.62 8.96 8.57
C ARG A 132 -17.22 8.35 8.47
N ILE A 133 -16.34 8.70 9.40
CA ILE A 133 -14.91 8.36 9.36
C ILE A 133 -14.52 7.51 10.56
N LEU A 134 -13.73 6.47 10.32
CA LEU A 134 -13.07 5.67 11.36
C LEU A 134 -11.62 6.14 11.52
N VAL A 135 -11.26 6.62 12.71
CA VAL A 135 -9.86 6.89 13.08
C VAL A 135 -9.35 5.73 13.93
N LYS A 136 -8.36 5.02 13.44
CA LYS A 136 -7.79 3.86 14.15
C LYS A 136 -6.27 3.97 14.16
N LEU A 137 -5.72 4.14 15.37
CA LEU A 137 -4.28 4.42 15.57
C LEU A 137 -3.56 3.29 16.31
N ASP A 138 -4.32 2.40 16.94
CA ASP A 138 -3.78 1.28 17.65
C ASP A 138 -3.42 0.15 16.66
N LEU A 139 -2.16 -0.22 16.62
CA LEU A 139 -1.69 -1.31 15.76
C LEU A 139 -2.17 -2.67 16.31
N PRO A 140 -2.62 -3.60 15.46
CA PRO A 140 -2.86 -5.00 15.87
C PRO A 140 -1.59 -5.60 16.48
N GLY A 141 -1.71 -6.20 17.67
CA GLY A 141 -0.56 -6.68 18.45
C GLY A 141 0.09 -5.61 19.32
N GLY A 142 -0.25 -4.33 19.13
CA GLY A 142 0.36 -3.20 19.84
C GLY A 142 1.83 -3.01 19.45
N LYS A 143 2.54 -2.20 20.23
CA LYS A 143 3.98 -1.98 20.04
C LYS A 143 4.79 -3.21 20.43
N ASP A 144 5.77 -3.59 19.62
CA ASP A 144 6.69 -4.67 19.91
C ASP A 144 7.71 -4.24 20.97
N ASP A 145 7.68 -4.90 22.14
CA ASP A 145 8.57 -4.58 23.26
C ASP A 145 10.02 -5.08 23.05
N LYS A 146 10.23 -5.93 22.02
CA LYS A 146 11.53 -6.53 21.69
C LYS A 146 11.86 -6.41 20.20
N PRO A 147 11.97 -5.19 19.66
CA PRO A 147 12.12 -4.98 18.21
C PRO A 147 13.41 -5.58 17.62
N HIS A 148 14.40 -5.90 18.44
CA HIS A 148 15.67 -6.53 18.02
C HIS A 148 15.58 -8.06 17.87
N LEU A 149 14.49 -8.70 18.34
CA LEU A 149 14.31 -10.14 18.22
C LEU A 149 13.47 -10.49 16.97
N PRO A 150 13.65 -11.69 16.42
CA PRO A 150 12.77 -12.20 15.37
C PRO A 150 11.34 -12.41 15.88
N GLY A 151 10.38 -11.92 15.12
CA GLY A 151 8.96 -11.99 15.46
C GLY A 151 8.50 -10.97 16.50
N HIS A 152 7.20 -10.73 16.53
CA HIS A 152 6.55 -9.77 17.43
C HIS A 152 6.38 -10.38 18.82
N ALA A 153 6.94 -9.75 19.86
CA ALA A 153 6.97 -10.33 21.21
C ALA A 153 5.58 -10.59 21.81
N LYS A 154 4.54 -9.84 21.42
CA LYS A 154 3.17 -9.97 21.91
C LYS A 154 2.25 -10.78 20.99
N LEU A 155 2.73 -11.18 19.80
CA LEU A 155 2.04 -12.11 18.94
C LEU A 155 2.62 -13.51 19.18
N HIS A 156 1.95 -14.26 20.03
CA HIS A 156 2.41 -15.59 20.44
C HIS A 156 2.36 -16.58 19.29
N ILE A 157 3.03 -17.71 19.45
CA ILE A 157 3.03 -18.80 18.46
C ILE A 157 1.63 -19.32 18.19
N VAL A 158 1.39 -19.79 16.98
CA VAL A 158 0.18 -20.54 16.61
C VAL A 158 0.08 -21.80 17.47
N GLN A 159 -1.08 -22.05 18.06
CA GLN A 159 -1.33 -23.24 18.86
C GLN A 159 -1.84 -24.37 17.95
N LEU A 160 -1.06 -25.43 17.85
CA LEU A 160 -1.37 -26.62 17.05
C LEU A 160 -1.84 -27.78 17.98
N PRO A 161 -2.59 -28.76 17.46
CA PRO A 161 -2.91 -29.96 18.19
C PRO A 161 -1.64 -30.65 18.72
N ARG A 162 -1.72 -31.17 19.97
CA ARG A 162 -0.56 -31.81 20.61
C ARG A 162 0.04 -32.95 19.76
N ASP A 163 -0.81 -33.74 19.11
CA ASP A 163 -0.37 -34.83 18.25
C ASP A 163 0.42 -34.30 17.04
N VAL A 164 -0.03 -33.22 16.43
CA VAL A 164 0.67 -32.56 15.33
C VAL A 164 2.04 -32.01 15.76
N ILE A 165 2.14 -31.46 16.98
CA ILE A 165 3.41 -30.97 17.53
C ILE A 165 4.40 -32.12 17.75
N VAL A 166 3.93 -33.25 18.27
CA VAL A 166 4.78 -34.39 18.65
C VAL A 166 5.13 -35.30 17.45
N ASN A 167 4.12 -35.64 16.65
CA ASN A 167 4.24 -36.65 15.60
C ASN A 167 4.34 -36.05 14.19
N GLY A 168 3.99 -34.75 14.05
CA GLY A 168 3.91 -34.07 12.76
C GLY A 168 2.58 -34.28 12.05
N VAL A 169 2.51 -33.79 10.83
CA VAL A 169 1.37 -33.94 9.91
C VAL A 169 1.68 -35.09 8.96
N ASP A 170 0.97 -36.19 9.10
CA ASP A 170 1.00 -37.33 8.16
C ASP A 170 -0.13 -37.22 7.12
N ALA A 171 -0.29 -38.23 6.28
CA ALA A 171 -1.32 -38.26 5.24
C ALA A 171 -2.75 -38.22 5.82
N VAL A 172 -2.97 -38.73 7.05
CA VAL A 172 -4.27 -38.68 7.71
C VAL A 172 -4.62 -37.28 8.18
N TRP A 173 -3.66 -36.61 8.84
CA TRP A 173 -3.80 -35.20 9.21
C TRP A 173 -3.94 -34.31 8.00
N ALA A 174 -3.13 -34.52 6.93
CA ALA A 174 -3.23 -33.75 5.71
C ALA A 174 -4.62 -33.89 5.05
N ALA A 175 -5.20 -35.09 5.04
CA ALA A 175 -6.54 -35.32 4.49
C ALA A 175 -7.66 -34.69 5.33
N LYS A 176 -7.50 -34.68 6.67
CA LYS A 176 -8.47 -34.13 7.61
C LYS A 176 -8.41 -32.59 7.72
N GLY A 177 -7.23 -32.02 7.48
CA GLY A 177 -6.87 -30.64 7.80
C GLY A 177 -6.38 -30.49 9.25
N VAL A 178 -5.53 -29.49 9.47
CA VAL A 178 -4.95 -29.19 10.78
C VAL A 178 -5.61 -27.94 11.37
N PRO A 179 -6.44 -28.08 12.40
CA PRO A 179 -6.98 -26.95 13.11
C PRO A 179 -5.90 -26.28 13.94
N MET A 180 -5.91 -24.96 14.01
CA MET A 180 -5.00 -24.16 14.80
C MET A 180 -5.74 -23.04 15.50
N VAL A 181 -5.26 -22.64 16.67
CA VAL A 181 -5.80 -21.51 17.41
C VAL A 181 -4.79 -20.39 17.43
N ILE A 182 -5.25 -19.21 17.05
CA ILE A 182 -4.48 -17.97 17.18
C ILE A 182 -4.74 -17.39 18.58
N PRO A 183 -3.69 -17.24 19.41
CA PRO A 183 -3.84 -16.64 20.72
C PRO A 183 -4.33 -15.19 20.63
N ARG A 184 -5.14 -14.77 21.59
CA ARG A 184 -5.55 -13.37 21.66
C ARG A 184 -4.34 -12.46 21.72
N TYR A 185 -4.44 -11.33 21.08
CA TYR A 185 -3.39 -10.34 20.96
C TYR A 185 -3.87 -8.95 21.40
N PRO A 186 -2.97 -8.03 21.77
CA PRO A 186 -3.32 -6.65 22.11
C PRO A 186 -4.00 -5.94 20.94
N ASN A 187 -4.96 -5.07 21.25
CA ASN A 187 -5.72 -4.27 20.29
C ASN A 187 -6.51 -5.09 19.26
N ILE A 188 -6.86 -6.34 19.61
CA ILE A 188 -7.73 -7.14 18.75
C ILE A 188 -9.07 -6.45 18.54
N ALA A 189 -9.51 -6.37 17.30
CA ALA A 189 -10.76 -5.74 16.92
C ALA A 189 -11.53 -6.58 15.89
N VAL A 190 -12.82 -6.31 15.81
CA VAL A 190 -13.67 -6.85 14.75
C VAL A 190 -13.13 -6.38 13.40
N ARG A 191 -13.12 -7.28 12.43
CA ARG A 191 -12.58 -7.05 11.06
C ARG A 191 -11.06 -6.94 10.97
N ASP A 192 -10.32 -7.21 12.05
CA ASP A 192 -8.89 -7.50 11.85
C ASP A 192 -8.75 -8.70 10.89
N VAL A 193 -7.74 -8.65 10.04
CA VAL A 193 -7.46 -9.72 9.07
C VAL A 193 -6.16 -10.42 9.46
N ILE A 194 -6.26 -11.72 9.70
CA ILE A 194 -5.13 -12.56 10.08
C ILE A 194 -4.69 -13.35 8.85
N GLN A 195 -3.45 -13.15 8.43
CA GLN A 195 -2.81 -13.92 7.37
C GLN A 195 -1.87 -14.94 7.99
N VAL A 196 -2.18 -16.22 7.85
CA VAL A 196 -1.30 -17.31 8.32
C VAL A 196 -0.41 -17.75 7.17
N GLN A 197 0.88 -17.93 7.46
CA GLN A 197 1.82 -18.66 6.62
C GLN A 197 1.96 -20.08 7.18
N TRP A 198 1.80 -21.09 6.31
CA TRP A 198 2.02 -22.49 6.58
C TRP A 198 3.09 -23.01 5.63
N GLY A 199 4.29 -23.26 6.13
CA GLY A 199 5.41 -23.60 5.27
C GLY A 199 5.65 -22.52 4.20
N ASN A 200 5.62 -22.95 2.94
CA ASN A 200 5.83 -22.06 1.80
C ASN A 200 4.52 -21.56 1.16
N ALA A 201 3.41 -21.56 1.88
CA ALA A 201 2.14 -21.05 1.36
C ALA A 201 1.41 -20.16 2.36
N PHE A 202 0.61 -19.22 1.84
CA PHE A 202 -0.32 -18.46 2.65
C PHE A 202 -1.69 -19.13 2.65
N LEU A 203 -2.28 -19.28 3.83
CA LEU A 203 -3.67 -19.69 3.96
C LEU A 203 -4.61 -18.56 3.50
N PRO A 204 -5.85 -18.89 3.14
CA PRO A 204 -6.87 -17.85 2.98
C PRO A 204 -6.94 -16.95 4.23
N PRO A 205 -7.02 -15.61 4.05
CA PRO A 205 -7.05 -14.69 5.17
C PRO A 205 -8.31 -14.91 6.03
N HIS A 206 -8.15 -14.86 7.35
CA HIS A 206 -9.23 -14.96 8.31
C HIS A 206 -9.61 -13.58 8.83
N THR A 207 -10.90 -13.23 8.75
CA THR A 207 -11.43 -11.99 9.28
C THR A 207 -12.02 -12.20 10.68
N VAL A 208 -11.50 -11.48 11.67
CA VAL A 208 -11.91 -11.59 13.07
C VAL A 208 -13.36 -11.15 13.24
N SER A 209 -14.19 -12.06 13.76
CA SER A 209 -15.59 -11.83 14.04
C SER A 209 -15.81 -11.05 15.35
N ALA A 210 -17.06 -10.65 15.62
CA ALA A 210 -17.41 -9.97 16.86
C ALA A 210 -17.18 -10.85 18.10
N ASP A 211 -17.52 -12.14 18.02
CA ASP A 211 -17.35 -13.09 19.12
C ASP A 211 -15.88 -13.38 19.42
N GLU A 212 -15.06 -13.51 18.40
CA GLU A 212 -13.60 -13.67 18.54
C GLU A 212 -12.96 -12.41 19.13
N ALA A 213 -13.33 -11.23 18.65
CA ALA A 213 -12.85 -9.96 19.20
C ALA A 213 -13.27 -9.77 20.65
N ALA A 214 -14.51 -10.14 21.02
CA ALA A 214 -15.00 -10.11 22.39
C ALA A 214 -14.36 -11.19 23.29
N GLY A 215 -13.81 -12.28 22.71
CA GLY A 215 -13.25 -13.42 23.42
C GLY A 215 -14.30 -14.42 23.90
N THR A 216 -15.48 -14.39 23.34
CA THR A 216 -16.54 -15.39 23.57
C THR A 216 -16.36 -16.63 22.69
N ALA A 217 -15.60 -16.49 21.59
CA ALA A 217 -15.15 -17.58 20.73
C ALA A 217 -13.63 -17.55 20.56
N PRO A 218 -12.96 -18.71 20.39
CA PRO A 218 -11.56 -18.77 20.01
C PRO A 218 -11.39 -18.37 18.52
N ILE A 219 -10.23 -17.86 18.17
CA ILE A 219 -9.86 -17.66 16.77
C ILE A 219 -9.31 -18.97 16.22
N GLU A 220 -10.15 -19.69 15.49
CA GLU A 220 -9.81 -20.99 14.92
C GLU A 220 -9.63 -20.90 13.41
N ILE A 221 -8.47 -21.33 12.91
CA ILE A 221 -8.14 -21.39 11.48
C ILE A 221 -7.73 -22.83 11.18
N THR A 222 -8.19 -23.37 10.06
CA THR A 222 -7.81 -24.72 9.63
C THR A 222 -6.95 -24.65 8.38
N ALA A 223 -5.75 -25.22 8.45
CA ALA A 223 -4.99 -25.52 7.24
C ALA A 223 -5.63 -26.76 6.56
N HIS A 224 -6.32 -26.55 5.47
CA HIS A 224 -6.93 -27.62 4.69
C HIS A 224 -5.89 -28.40 3.91
N LYS A 225 -6.29 -29.52 3.31
CA LYS A 225 -5.43 -30.40 2.55
C LYS A 225 -4.60 -29.65 1.50
N ASP A 226 -5.25 -28.76 0.74
CA ASP A 226 -4.60 -28.04 -0.34
C ASP A 226 -3.58 -27.01 0.20
N ASP A 227 -3.85 -26.40 1.34
CA ASP A 227 -2.92 -25.48 2.02
C ASP A 227 -1.68 -26.22 2.54
N ILE A 228 -1.89 -27.41 3.14
CA ILE A 228 -0.81 -28.27 3.64
C ILE A 228 0.08 -28.74 2.50
N VAL A 229 -0.55 -29.14 1.40
CA VAL A 229 0.16 -29.55 0.18
C VAL A 229 0.92 -28.36 -0.41
N ALA A 230 0.30 -27.20 -0.54
CA ALA A 230 0.95 -25.98 -1.04
C ALA A 230 2.14 -25.56 -0.15
N GLY A 231 2.00 -25.67 1.18
CA GLY A 231 3.08 -25.39 2.13
C GLY A 231 4.26 -26.35 2.06
N GLY A 232 4.04 -27.52 1.50
CA GLY A 232 5.07 -28.54 1.22
C GLY A 232 5.43 -29.44 2.41
N ASP A 233 6.02 -30.59 2.09
CA ASP A 233 6.57 -31.52 3.08
C ASP A 233 7.95 -31.02 3.58
N GLY A 234 8.26 -31.28 4.84
CA GLY A 234 9.55 -30.89 5.44
C GLY A 234 9.63 -31.21 6.93
N ASN A 235 10.86 -31.27 7.46
CA ASN A 235 11.08 -31.59 8.86
C ASN A 235 10.78 -30.45 9.83
N ALA A 236 10.71 -29.21 9.34
CA ALA A 236 10.52 -28.00 10.16
C ALA A 236 9.81 -26.90 9.35
N GLN A 237 8.60 -27.19 8.86
CA GLN A 237 7.79 -26.19 8.17
C GLN A 237 7.36 -25.11 9.16
N VAL A 238 7.60 -23.86 8.79
CA VAL A 238 7.32 -22.71 9.65
C VAL A 238 5.83 -22.39 9.60
N VAL A 239 5.25 -22.13 10.79
CA VAL A 239 3.89 -21.62 10.92
C VAL A 239 3.92 -20.35 11.76
N HIS A 240 3.43 -19.26 11.21
CA HIS A 240 3.30 -17.97 11.88
C HIS A 240 2.22 -17.11 11.20
N TYR A 241 1.91 -15.95 11.75
CA TYR A 241 0.86 -15.09 11.22
C TYR A 241 1.23 -13.61 11.34
N GLY A 242 0.70 -12.82 10.41
CA GLY A 242 0.66 -11.36 10.45
C GLY A 242 -0.78 -10.87 10.54
N ILE A 243 -0.97 -9.63 10.97
CA ILE A 243 -2.30 -9.05 11.17
C ILE A 243 -2.32 -7.65 10.58
N HIS A 244 -3.43 -7.30 9.94
CA HIS A 244 -3.78 -5.91 9.68
C HIS A 244 -5.23 -5.65 10.08
N ASP A 245 -5.55 -4.40 10.35
CA ASP A 245 -6.93 -3.99 10.63
C ASP A 245 -7.66 -3.48 9.38
N GLU A 246 -8.90 -3.06 9.54
CA GLU A 246 -9.76 -2.59 8.43
C GLU A 246 -9.30 -1.28 7.78
N VAL A 247 -8.43 -0.50 8.44
CA VAL A 247 -7.80 0.69 7.85
C VAL A 247 -6.34 0.44 7.47
N PHE A 248 -5.91 -0.82 7.35
CA PHE A 248 -4.56 -1.26 7.00
C PHE A 248 -3.46 -0.77 7.95
N ASN A 249 -3.73 -0.66 9.25
CA ASN A 249 -2.64 -0.71 10.21
C ASN A 249 -2.16 -2.15 10.34
N HIS A 250 -0.89 -2.39 10.10
CA HIS A 250 -0.27 -3.71 10.23
C HIS A 250 0.37 -3.90 11.60
N SER A 251 0.41 -5.15 12.09
CA SER A 251 1.31 -5.50 13.19
C SER A 251 2.76 -5.16 12.80
N GLU A 252 3.56 -4.64 13.75
CA GLU A 252 4.95 -4.20 13.46
C GLU A 252 5.82 -5.33 12.90
N LYS A 253 5.48 -6.59 13.24
CA LYS A 253 6.12 -7.81 12.74
C LYS A 253 5.11 -8.95 12.71
N TRP A 254 5.47 -10.01 12.03
CA TRP A 254 4.80 -11.31 12.13
C TRP A 254 4.96 -11.92 13.52
N SER A 255 4.07 -12.83 13.90
CA SER A 255 4.11 -13.52 15.18
C SER A 255 5.42 -14.30 15.40
N LEU A 256 5.63 -14.73 16.62
CA LEU A 256 6.66 -15.74 16.90
C LEU A 256 6.36 -17.01 16.07
N ARG A 257 7.43 -17.65 15.61
CA ARG A 257 7.36 -18.83 14.73
C ARG A 257 7.21 -20.10 15.55
N THR A 258 6.38 -21.01 15.08
CA THR A 258 6.44 -22.43 15.44
C THR A 258 6.85 -23.24 14.23
N THR A 259 7.32 -24.45 14.43
CA THR A 259 7.68 -25.35 13.34
C THR A 259 6.94 -26.67 13.50
N VAL A 260 6.57 -27.29 12.39
CA VAL A 260 5.88 -28.58 12.34
C VAL A 260 6.53 -29.46 11.29
N LYS A 261 6.69 -30.74 11.60
CA LYS A 261 7.09 -31.73 10.61
C LYS A 261 5.89 -32.06 9.74
N VAL A 262 6.04 -32.02 8.42
CA VAL A 262 4.98 -32.35 7.46
C VAL A 262 5.47 -33.49 6.56
N MET A 263 4.72 -34.56 6.49
CA MET A 263 4.93 -35.72 5.61
C MET A 263 3.55 -36.16 5.10
N SER A 264 2.95 -35.34 4.25
CA SER A 264 1.60 -35.52 3.74
C SER A 264 1.43 -36.80 2.88
N GLY A 265 2.54 -37.38 2.42
CA GLY A 265 2.53 -38.50 1.49
C GLY A 265 1.99 -38.14 0.11
N ILE A 266 1.72 -36.88 -0.15
CA ILE A 266 1.22 -36.38 -1.42
C ILE A 266 2.43 -35.97 -2.27
N ARG A 267 2.53 -36.57 -3.44
CA ARG A 267 3.60 -36.21 -4.37
C ARG A 267 3.41 -34.78 -4.87
N GLN A 268 4.45 -33.97 -4.73
CA GLN A 268 4.57 -32.65 -5.31
C GLN A 268 5.86 -32.55 -6.12
N LEU A 269 5.88 -31.63 -7.05
CA LEU A 269 7.09 -31.20 -7.75
C LEU A 269 7.89 -30.26 -6.87
N ASP A 270 9.18 -30.10 -7.16
CA ASP A 270 10.02 -29.12 -6.48
C ASP A 270 9.49 -27.69 -6.69
N GLU A 271 9.79 -26.82 -5.74
CA GLU A 271 9.46 -25.40 -5.85
C GLU A 271 10.14 -24.74 -7.05
N PRO A 272 9.54 -23.71 -7.65
CA PRO A 272 10.21 -22.90 -8.65
C PRO A 272 11.36 -22.11 -8.00
N ILE A 273 12.28 -21.60 -8.79
CA ILE A 273 13.43 -20.81 -8.32
C ILE A 273 13.25 -19.39 -8.78
N ILE A 274 13.11 -18.46 -7.86
CA ILE A 274 13.16 -17.02 -8.14
C ILE A 274 14.64 -16.62 -8.20
N GLN A 275 15.17 -16.37 -9.41
CA GLN A 275 16.61 -16.18 -9.63
C GLN A 275 17.19 -14.95 -8.91
N GLU A 276 16.41 -13.89 -8.80
CA GLU A 276 16.80 -12.64 -8.17
C GLU A 276 16.49 -12.59 -6.66
N SER A 277 15.92 -13.67 -6.10
CA SER A 277 15.71 -13.81 -4.65
C SER A 277 16.98 -14.27 -3.95
N VAL A 278 17.39 -13.56 -2.92
CA VAL A 278 18.49 -13.95 -2.03
C VAL A 278 17.94 -14.10 -0.61
N ASN A 279 17.99 -15.30 -0.07
CA ASN A 279 17.41 -15.62 1.24
C ASN A 279 15.91 -15.25 1.37
N GLY A 280 15.13 -15.44 0.32
CA GLY A 280 13.71 -15.11 0.29
C GLY A 280 13.43 -13.60 0.13
N ILE A 281 14.42 -12.80 -0.28
CA ILE A 281 14.25 -11.36 -0.48
C ILE A 281 14.58 -10.99 -1.93
N ILE A 282 13.66 -10.29 -2.60
CA ILE A 282 13.87 -9.60 -3.86
C ILE A 282 14.14 -8.13 -3.54
N ASP A 283 15.37 -7.70 -3.74
CA ASP A 283 15.83 -6.34 -3.47
C ASP A 283 15.69 -5.50 -4.77
N LEU A 284 14.74 -4.56 -4.79
CA LEU A 284 14.43 -3.74 -5.95
C LEU A 284 15.62 -2.88 -6.41
N ASP A 285 16.47 -2.45 -5.48
CA ASP A 285 17.64 -1.63 -5.82
C ASP A 285 18.69 -2.46 -6.55
N LYS A 286 18.91 -3.71 -6.10
CA LYS A 286 19.82 -4.65 -6.77
C LYS A 286 19.24 -5.22 -8.06
N LEU A 287 17.90 -5.28 -8.16
CA LEU A 287 17.23 -5.70 -9.38
C LEU A 287 17.56 -4.79 -10.56
N ASN A 288 17.81 -3.50 -10.29
CA ASN A 288 18.27 -2.51 -11.27
C ASN A 288 17.48 -2.56 -12.58
N ASN A 289 16.16 -2.41 -12.50
CA ASN A 289 15.19 -2.39 -13.60
C ASN A 289 14.97 -3.70 -14.35
N ARG A 290 15.67 -4.76 -13.99
CA ARG A 290 15.48 -6.06 -14.64
C ARG A 290 14.19 -6.72 -14.18
N ASP A 291 13.61 -7.52 -15.06
CA ASP A 291 12.52 -8.43 -14.73
C ASP A 291 13.00 -9.50 -13.77
N VAL A 292 12.07 -10.09 -13.01
CA VAL A 292 12.34 -11.26 -12.20
C VAL A 292 12.15 -12.53 -13.03
N ASN A 293 13.13 -13.43 -13.00
CA ASN A 293 13.08 -14.69 -13.69
C ASN A 293 12.70 -15.83 -12.74
N VAL A 294 11.61 -16.50 -13.05
CA VAL A 294 11.18 -17.71 -12.34
C VAL A 294 11.58 -18.93 -13.18
N HIS A 295 12.41 -19.78 -12.62
CA HIS A 295 12.91 -20.98 -13.28
C HIS A 295 12.19 -22.23 -12.75
N VAL A 296 11.70 -23.07 -13.66
CA VAL A 296 11.21 -24.41 -13.38
C VAL A 296 12.16 -25.42 -14.03
N ARG A 297 12.78 -26.26 -13.21
CA ARG A 297 13.65 -27.33 -13.70
C ARG A 297 12.82 -28.52 -14.15
N ALA A 298 12.78 -28.78 -15.43
CA ALA A 298 12.13 -29.97 -15.98
C ALA A 298 13.16 -31.10 -16.14
N SER A 299 12.92 -32.21 -15.44
CA SER A 299 13.73 -33.42 -15.49
C SER A 299 12.89 -34.64 -15.97
N THR A 300 13.53 -35.63 -16.52
CA THR A 300 12.85 -36.85 -17.00
C THR A 300 12.24 -37.71 -15.90
N SER A 301 12.55 -37.43 -14.61
CA SER A 301 11.91 -38.10 -13.47
C SER A 301 10.45 -37.64 -13.27
N ASP A 302 10.16 -36.42 -13.64
CA ASP A 302 8.89 -35.75 -13.28
C ASP A 302 8.14 -35.19 -14.48
N PHE A 303 8.80 -35.06 -15.62
CA PHE A 303 8.22 -34.43 -16.81
C PHE A 303 8.42 -35.30 -18.05
N GLU A 304 7.56 -35.11 -19.03
CA GLU A 304 7.65 -35.68 -20.36
C GLU A 304 7.65 -34.57 -21.42
N VAL A 305 8.31 -34.84 -22.58
CA VAL A 305 8.25 -33.92 -23.71
C VAL A 305 6.79 -33.75 -24.14
N GLY A 306 6.32 -32.52 -24.16
CA GLY A 306 4.93 -32.19 -24.48
C GLY A 306 4.07 -31.83 -23.27
N ASP A 307 4.53 -32.05 -22.03
CA ASP A 307 3.85 -31.56 -20.83
C ASP A 307 3.75 -30.07 -20.85
N THR A 308 2.67 -29.54 -20.26
CA THR A 308 2.47 -28.06 -20.09
C THR A 308 2.70 -27.70 -18.64
N VAL A 309 3.54 -26.70 -18.43
CA VAL A 309 3.79 -26.10 -17.10
C VAL A 309 3.12 -24.75 -17.06
N THR A 310 2.21 -24.58 -16.11
CA THR A 310 1.57 -23.28 -15.82
C THR A 310 2.11 -22.73 -14.52
N MET A 311 2.93 -21.70 -14.61
CA MET A 311 3.45 -20.96 -13.46
C MET A 311 2.41 -19.93 -13.01
N THR A 312 2.27 -19.76 -11.70
CA THR A 312 1.46 -18.75 -11.05
C THR A 312 2.34 -17.94 -10.11
N TRP A 313 2.36 -16.63 -10.31
CA TRP A 313 2.91 -15.64 -9.40
C TRP A 313 1.75 -14.88 -8.76
N VAL A 314 1.72 -14.78 -7.44
CA VAL A 314 0.76 -13.96 -6.70
C VAL A 314 1.53 -12.93 -5.89
N GLY A 315 1.57 -11.72 -6.40
CA GLY A 315 2.16 -10.58 -5.69
C GLY A 315 1.15 -9.94 -4.75
N THR A 316 1.48 -9.77 -3.47
CA THR A 316 0.60 -9.11 -2.49
C THR A 316 1.27 -7.83 -2.00
N PRO A 317 0.72 -6.64 -2.34
CA PRO A 317 1.22 -5.37 -1.83
C PRO A 317 0.91 -5.23 -0.32
N PRO A 318 1.60 -4.33 0.40
CA PRO A 318 1.32 -4.07 1.83
C PRO A 318 -0.12 -3.61 2.09
N THR A 319 -0.73 -2.98 1.09
CA THR A 319 -2.13 -2.53 1.11
C THR A 319 -2.77 -2.86 -0.23
N GLY A 320 -3.98 -3.41 -0.21
CA GLY A 320 -4.71 -3.73 -1.43
C GLY A 320 -4.81 -5.22 -1.75
N ALA A 321 -5.41 -5.52 -2.89
CA ALA A 321 -5.67 -6.89 -3.33
C ALA A 321 -4.43 -7.56 -3.94
N PRO A 322 -4.31 -8.89 -3.87
CA PRO A 322 -3.28 -9.64 -4.56
C PRO A 322 -3.32 -9.43 -6.08
N LEU A 323 -2.14 -9.40 -6.69
CA LEU A 323 -1.90 -9.19 -8.12
C LEU A 323 -1.40 -10.49 -8.77
N PRO A 324 -2.26 -11.30 -9.37
CA PRO A 324 -1.86 -12.56 -9.98
C PRO A 324 -1.25 -12.37 -11.38
N ASN A 325 -0.25 -13.19 -11.71
CA ASN A 325 0.27 -13.38 -13.05
C ASN A 325 0.36 -14.88 -13.34
N ARG A 326 -0.16 -15.31 -14.48
CA ARG A 326 -0.11 -16.71 -14.92
C ARG A 326 0.49 -16.80 -16.30
N GLN A 327 1.44 -17.72 -16.44
CA GLN A 327 2.11 -18.00 -17.72
C GLN A 327 2.23 -19.50 -17.92
N SER A 328 2.16 -19.96 -19.17
CA SER A 328 2.28 -21.37 -19.51
C SER A 328 3.35 -21.59 -20.56
N GLN A 329 4.15 -22.63 -20.36
CA GLN A 329 5.15 -23.09 -21.34
C GLN A 329 5.07 -24.60 -21.49
N ARG A 330 5.50 -25.08 -22.65
CA ARG A 330 5.56 -26.52 -22.95
C ARG A 330 6.98 -27.02 -22.79
N VAL A 331 7.12 -28.24 -22.25
CA VAL A 331 8.41 -28.93 -22.20
C VAL A 331 8.73 -29.47 -23.60
N GLU A 332 9.79 -28.94 -24.21
CA GLU A 332 10.16 -29.31 -25.60
C GLU A 332 11.31 -30.31 -25.65
N SER A 333 12.20 -30.33 -24.68
CA SER A 333 13.39 -31.17 -24.61
C SER A 333 13.92 -31.35 -23.19
N PHE A 334 14.87 -32.27 -22.97
CA PHE A 334 15.57 -32.49 -21.71
C PHE A 334 17.09 -32.44 -21.87
N PRO A 335 17.85 -31.98 -20.84
CA PRO A 335 17.36 -31.24 -19.68
C PRO A 335 16.84 -29.86 -20.09
N SER A 336 15.82 -29.36 -19.39
CA SER A 336 15.21 -28.08 -19.70
C SER A 336 15.03 -27.22 -18.45
N ILE A 337 15.23 -25.93 -18.59
CA ILE A 337 14.83 -24.92 -17.63
C ILE A 337 13.79 -24.05 -18.34
N LEU A 338 12.54 -24.13 -17.87
CA LEU A 338 11.49 -23.26 -18.33
C LEU A 338 11.64 -21.93 -17.59
N MET A 339 11.78 -20.83 -18.34
CA MET A 339 11.96 -19.50 -17.82
C MET A 339 10.68 -18.67 -17.97
N PHE A 340 10.16 -18.16 -16.87
CA PHE A 340 9.01 -17.27 -16.86
C PHE A 340 9.47 -15.90 -16.37
N GLN A 341 9.14 -14.85 -17.10
CA GLN A 341 9.53 -13.49 -16.75
C GLN A 341 8.38 -12.76 -16.06
N ILE A 342 8.64 -12.20 -14.88
CA ILE A 342 7.74 -11.31 -14.19
C ILE A 342 8.24 -9.87 -14.45
N PRO A 343 7.45 -9.04 -15.14
CA PRO A 343 7.84 -7.67 -15.44
C PRO A 343 8.22 -6.89 -14.18
N ASN A 344 9.33 -6.17 -14.21
CA ASN A 344 9.81 -5.36 -13.09
C ASN A 344 8.72 -4.47 -12.49
N ALA A 345 7.86 -3.95 -13.33
CA ALA A 345 6.73 -3.14 -12.91
C ALA A 345 5.75 -3.88 -11.98
N GLN A 346 5.49 -5.17 -12.21
CA GLN A 346 4.65 -5.98 -11.33
C GLN A 346 5.35 -6.28 -10.00
N VAL A 347 6.67 -6.46 -10.03
CA VAL A 347 7.47 -6.66 -8.81
C VAL A 347 7.48 -5.36 -7.98
N ARG A 348 7.62 -4.21 -8.62
CA ARG A 348 7.54 -2.90 -7.93
C ARG A 348 6.16 -2.58 -7.36
N ALA A 349 5.09 -3.02 -8.03
CA ALA A 349 3.73 -2.84 -7.54
C ALA A 349 3.49 -3.51 -6.17
N ILE A 350 4.32 -4.48 -5.81
CA ILE A 350 4.29 -5.16 -4.52
C ILE A 350 5.49 -4.81 -3.63
N ALA A 351 6.12 -3.67 -3.84
CA ALA A 351 7.21 -3.20 -2.98
C ALA A 351 6.79 -3.18 -1.50
N MET A 352 7.65 -3.65 -0.61
CA MET A 352 7.38 -3.88 0.81
C MET A 352 6.29 -4.94 1.10
N GLY A 353 5.87 -5.68 0.10
CA GLY A 353 4.93 -6.79 0.17
C GLY A 353 5.60 -8.14 -0.09
N THR A 354 4.82 -9.10 -0.57
CA THR A 354 5.28 -10.49 -0.75
C THR A 354 4.91 -11.03 -2.13
N ALA A 355 5.69 -12.00 -2.59
CA ALA A 355 5.40 -12.82 -3.76
C ALA A 355 5.29 -14.29 -3.35
N ASP A 356 4.25 -14.95 -3.83
CA ASP A 356 4.04 -16.39 -3.72
C ASP A 356 4.08 -16.99 -5.13
N VAL A 357 4.99 -17.95 -5.36
CA VAL A 357 5.23 -18.50 -6.68
C VAL A 357 5.13 -20.02 -6.65
N SER A 358 4.31 -20.55 -7.55
CA SER A 358 4.14 -21.99 -7.72
C SER A 358 3.88 -22.35 -9.18
N TYR A 359 3.86 -23.62 -9.50
CA TYR A 359 3.44 -24.07 -10.82
C TYR A 359 2.68 -25.41 -10.75
N VAL A 360 1.94 -25.68 -11.81
CA VAL A 360 1.27 -26.97 -12.05
C VAL A 360 1.77 -27.54 -13.37
N ARG A 361 2.23 -28.78 -13.34
CA ARG A 361 2.47 -29.57 -14.55
C ARG A 361 1.19 -30.27 -14.96
N TYR A 362 0.82 -30.16 -16.21
CA TYR A 362 -0.26 -30.90 -16.86
C TYR A 362 0.36 -31.90 -17.85
N LYS A 363 0.09 -33.18 -17.68
CA LYS A 363 0.53 -34.22 -18.64
C LYS A 363 -0.12 -34.01 -20.00
N LYS A 364 0.67 -34.23 -21.06
CA LYS A 364 0.20 -34.08 -22.45
C LYS A 364 -0.87 -35.11 -22.81
N ASP A 365 -0.81 -36.33 -22.24
CA ASP A 365 -1.60 -37.46 -22.70
C ASP A 365 -2.99 -37.52 -22.04
N ASP A 366 -3.12 -37.21 -20.77
CA ASP A 366 -4.34 -37.35 -20.00
C ASP A 366 -4.75 -36.05 -19.27
N GLY A 367 -3.94 -34.99 -19.36
CA GLY A 367 -4.21 -33.71 -18.68
C GLY A 367 -4.07 -33.79 -17.16
N SER A 368 -3.55 -34.88 -16.59
CA SER A 368 -3.38 -35.03 -15.16
C SER A 368 -2.47 -33.94 -14.62
N ALA A 369 -2.93 -33.29 -13.53
CA ALA A 369 -2.25 -32.17 -12.91
C ALA A 369 -1.41 -32.61 -11.71
N LEU A 370 -0.19 -32.10 -11.61
CA LEU A 370 0.68 -32.29 -10.45
C LEU A 370 1.24 -30.93 -10.03
N PRO A 371 0.86 -30.42 -8.84
CA PRO A 371 1.34 -29.14 -8.34
C PRO A 371 2.78 -29.22 -7.84
N SER A 372 3.46 -28.09 -7.86
CA SER A 372 4.73 -27.89 -7.16
C SER A 372 4.51 -27.45 -5.71
N ARG A 373 5.57 -27.50 -4.92
CA ARG A 373 5.69 -26.66 -3.72
C ARG A 373 5.78 -25.21 -4.12
N HIS A 374 5.50 -24.31 -3.15
CA HIS A 374 5.56 -22.87 -3.35
C HIS A 374 6.93 -22.31 -2.94
N GLU A 375 7.34 -21.22 -3.60
CA GLU A 375 8.47 -20.39 -3.21
C GLU A 375 7.95 -19.00 -2.83
N LEU A 376 8.31 -18.53 -1.62
CA LEU A 376 7.90 -17.24 -1.11
C LEU A 376 9.08 -16.28 -1.11
N ALA A 377 8.82 -15.02 -1.48
CA ALA A 377 9.79 -13.95 -1.37
C ALA A 377 9.14 -12.67 -0.83
N THR A 378 9.90 -11.92 -0.02
CA THR A 378 9.58 -10.53 0.34
C THR A 378 10.19 -9.61 -0.69
N VAL A 379 9.48 -8.57 -1.10
CA VAL A 379 10.00 -7.55 -2.03
C VAL A 379 10.38 -6.33 -1.23
N GLU A 380 11.67 -6.00 -1.19
CA GLU A 380 12.21 -4.86 -0.47
C GLU A 380 12.70 -3.77 -1.45
N GLY A 381 12.69 -2.52 -1.01
CA GLY A 381 13.18 -1.36 -1.76
C GLY A 381 12.17 -0.22 -1.79
N ARG A 382 12.71 1.00 -1.90
CA ARG A 382 11.95 2.23 -2.05
C ARG A 382 12.43 2.97 -3.28
N ILE A 383 11.53 3.62 -4.01
CA ILE A 383 11.97 4.52 -5.06
C ILE A 383 12.56 5.80 -4.45
N PRO A 384 13.71 6.29 -4.99
CA PRO A 384 14.39 7.46 -4.45
C PRO A 384 13.51 8.71 -4.41
N ALA A 385 13.83 9.64 -3.50
CA ALA A 385 13.25 10.98 -3.53
C ALA A 385 13.64 11.70 -4.84
N PRO A 386 12.81 12.62 -5.35
CA PRO A 386 13.20 13.52 -6.43
C PRO A 386 14.32 14.46 -5.96
N VAL A 387 15.05 15.06 -6.89
CA VAL A 387 16.12 16.00 -6.60
C VAL A 387 15.78 17.35 -7.21
N LEU A 388 15.69 18.38 -6.38
CA LEU A 388 15.61 19.78 -6.84
C LEU A 388 17.04 20.27 -7.12
N SER A 389 17.36 20.50 -8.40
CA SER A 389 18.73 20.81 -8.84
C SER A 389 19.30 22.10 -8.26
N GLU A 390 18.46 23.10 -8.05
CA GLU A 390 18.86 24.40 -7.53
C GLU A 390 18.95 24.42 -5.99
N ALA A 391 18.65 23.32 -5.31
CA ALA A 391 18.77 23.24 -3.86
C ALA A 391 20.24 23.04 -3.44
N ALA A 392 20.72 23.89 -2.55
CA ALA A 392 22.00 23.73 -1.86
C ALA A 392 21.76 23.05 -0.50
N GLY A 393 22.02 21.75 -0.42
CA GLY A 393 21.62 20.92 0.72
C GLY A 393 20.08 20.85 0.80
N ASN A 394 19.51 21.34 1.87
CA ASN A 394 18.07 21.40 2.09
C ASN A 394 17.49 22.82 1.96
N THR A 395 18.12 23.69 1.17
CA THR A 395 17.71 25.11 1.04
C THR A 395 17.68 25.52 -0.43
N VAL A 396 16.67 26.27 -0.83
CA VAL A 396 16.54 26.86 -2.19
C VAL A 396 16.14 28.31 -2.12
N SER A 397 16.57 29.10 -3.13
CA SER A 397 16.15 30.52 -3.26
C SER A 397 14.73 30.64 -3.81
N ALA A 398 13.93 31.50 -3.20
CA ALA A 398 12.60 31.87 -3.70
C ALA A 398 12.67 32.69 -5.01
N ASP A 399 13.81 33.29 -5.34
CA ASP A 399 13.97 34.22 -6.46
C ASP A 399 14.32 33.55 -7.80
N ILE A 400 14.54 32.23 -7.83
CA ILE A 400 14.80 31.51 -9.08
C ILE A 400 13.57 31.58 -10.01
N THR A 401 13.84 31.69 -11.32
CA THR A 401 12.77 31.85 -12.31
C THR A 401 12.13 30.53 -12.72
N SER A 402 12.91 29.44 -12.63
CA SER A 402 12.47 28.09 -12.92
C SER A 402 13.24 27.09 -12.05
N ALA A 403 12.53 26.17 -11.43
CA ALA A 403 13.10 25.07 -10.66
C ALA A 403 13.16 23.81 -11.52
N THR A 404 14.24 23.05 -11.40
CA THR A 404 14.45 21.81 -12.16
C THR A 404 14.36 20.61 -11.21
N VAL A 405 13.34 19.80 -11.38
CA VAL A 405 13.12 18.58 -10.61
C VAL A 405 13.56 17.37 -11.41
N ASN A 406 14.58 16.67 -10.92
CA ASN A 406 15.10 15.44 -11.49
C ASN A 406 14.54 14.23 -10.76
N ILE A 407 13.95 13.31 -11.51
CA ILE A 407 13.32 12.09 -11.00
C ILE A 407 14.01 10.90 -11.65
N GLN A 408 14.58 10.04 -10.82
CA GLN A 408 15.20 8.79 -11.24
C GLN A 408 14.64 7.66 -10.38
N TYR A 409 14.21 6.58 -11.00
CA TYR A 409 13.76 5.41 -10.30
C TYR A 409 14.05 4.14 -11.09
N PRO A 410 14.25 3.03 -10.38
CA PRO A 410 14.47 1.73 -11.01
C PRO A 410 13.27 1.28 -11.88
N GLY A 411 13.52 0.71 -13.06
CA GLY A 411 12.50 0.14 -13.95
C GLY A 411 11.63 1.16 -14.67
N MET A 412 12.13 2.32 -14.95
CA MET A 412 11.47 3.33 -15.77
C MET A 412 11.15 2.79 -17.17
N THR A 413 9.90 2.92 -17.59
CA THR A 413 9.45 2.52 -18.92
C THR A 413 8.49 3.55 -19.51
N THR A 414 8.28 3.51 -20.82
CA THR A 414 7.40 4.44 -21.54
C THR A 414 5.91 4.35 -21.17
N ASP A 415 5.51 3.32 -20.41
CA ASP A 415 4.13 3.19 -19.93
C ASP A 415 3.93 3.79 -18.54
N ASP A 416 5.00 4.31 -17.93
CA ASP A 416 4.92 4.91 -16.61
C ASP A 416 4.31 6.32 -16.67
N ILE A 417 3.50 6.61 -15.66
CA ILE A 417 2.98 7.94 -15.37
C ILE A 417 3.63 8.41 -14.07
N VAL A 418 4.36 9.51 -14.14
CA VAL A 418 4.96 10.16 -12.98
C VAL A 418 4.07 11.32 -12.56
N ASP A 419 3.46 11.22 -11.39
CA ASP A 419 2.71 12.29 -10.74
C ASP A 419 3.59 12.90 -9.64
N MET A 420 4.09 14.11 -9.86
CA MET A 420 4.91 14.85 -8.90
C MET A 420 4.04 15.73 -8.02
N ALA A 421 4.26 15.69 -6.70
CA ALA A 421 3.71 16.62 -5.72
C ALA A 421 4.76 17.62 -5.26
N TRP A 422 4.42 18.87 -5.38
CA TRP A 422 5.11 20.03 -4.84
C TRP A 422 4.25 20.58 -3.70
N LEU A 423 4.36 19.95 -2.52
CA LEU A 423 3.58 20.31 -1.34
C LEU A 423 4.39 21.25 -0.45
N GLY A 424 4.03 22.50 -0.45
CA GLY A 424 4.70 23.52 0.37
C GLY A 424 3.88 23.94 1.57
N THR A 425 4.55 24.49 2.58
CA THR A 425 3.94 25.21 3.68
C THR A 425 4.45 26.66 3.63
N LYS A 426 3.53 27.62 3.44
CA LYS A 426 3.84 29.05 3.40
C LYS A 426 4.33 29.51 4.79
N ALA A 427 4.98 30.68 4.87
CA ALA A 427 5.45 31.27 6.13
C ALA A 427 4.35 31.45 7.20
N ASN A 428 3.08 31.56 6.79
CA ASN A 428 1.92 31.65 7.68
C ASN A 428 1.30 30.28 8.05
N GLY A 429 1.97 29.16 7.71
CA GLY A 429 1.49 27.81 8.00
C GLY A 429 0.44 27.26 7.01
N ILE A 430 0.06 28.02 5.98
CA ILE A 430 -0.93 27.59 5.00
C ILE A 430 -0.26 26.69 3.96
N PRO A 431 -0.78 25.49 3.70
CA PRO A 431 -0.24 24.61 2.67
C PRO A 431 -0.49 25.19 1.27
N TYR A 432 0.41 24.85 0.38
CA TYR A 432 0.35 25.16 -1.04
C TYR A 432 0.65 23.89 -1.83
N LEU A 433 -0.23 23.50 -2.74
CA LEU A 433 -0.04 22.33 -3.58
C LEU A 433 0.06 22.72 -5.05
N TYR A 434 1.13 22.28 -5.68
CA TYR A 434 1.23 22.22 -7.13
C TYR A 434 1.56 20.78 -7.54
N GLU A 435 0.86 20.24 -8.51
CA GLU A 435 1.08 18.89 -9.04
C GLU A 435 1.39 18.96 -10.52
N ALA A 436 2.30 18.09 -10.95
CA ALA A 436 2.62 17.93 -12.36
C ALA A 436 2.58 16.44 -12.72
N ARG A 437 1.94 16.14 -13.85
CA ARG A 437 1.90 14.79 -14.45
C ARG A 437 2.80 14.74 -15.66
N HIS A 438 3.61 13.70 -15.74
CA HIS A 438 4.48 13.41 -16.86
C HIS A 438 4.31 11.95 -17.31
N ILE A 439 4.12 11.73 -18.60
CA ILE A 439 4.13 10.39 -19.20
C ILE A 439 5.56 10.16 -19.66
N VAL A 440 6.17 9.10 -19.16
CA VAL A 440 7.57 8.76 -19.44
C VAL A 440 7.76 8.52 -20.94
N SER A 441 8.67 9.28 -21.54
CA SER A 441 9.02 9.20 -22.96
C SER A 441 10.15 8.20 -23.21
N PRO A 442 10.37 7.76 -24.46
CA PRO A 442 11.55 6.97 -24.82
C PRO A 442 12.88 7.64 -24.47
N GLU A 443 12.96 8.99 -24.58
CA GLU A 443 14.16 9.77 -24.22
C GLU A 443 14.42 9.73 -22.70
N ASP A 444 13.36 9.82 -21.87
CA ASP A 444 13.49 9.68 -20.41
C ASP A 444 14.04 8.30 -20.03
N VAL A 445 13.56 7.25 -20.73
CA VAL A 445 14.02 5.87 -20.49
C VAL A 445 15.48 5.70 -20.92
N GLU A 446 15.89 6.27 -22.06
CA GLU A 446 17.29 6.22 -22.55
C GLU A 446 18.25 6.88 -21.56
N HIS A 447 17.86 8.03 -21.00
CA HIS A 447 18.67 8.77 -20.03
C HIS A 447 18.47 8.32 -18.58
N HIS A 448 17.50 7.42 -18.31
CA HIS A 448 17.04 7.03 -16.96
C HIS A 448 16.71 8.24 -16.08
N LEU A 449 16.11 9.27 -16.65
CA LEU A 449 15.87 10.55 -16.02
C LEU A 449 14.61 11.22 -16.57
N VAL A 450 13.67 11.53 -15.71
CA VAL A 450 12.60 12.49 -15.99
C VAL A 450 12.99 13.84 -15.42
N THR A 451 12.97 14.87 -16.25
CA THR A 451 13.23 16.25 -15.83
C THR A 451 11.98 17.09 -15.97
N LEU A 452 11.53 17.66 -14.85
CA LEU A 452 10.36 18.54 -14.80
C LEU A 452 10.81 19.97 -14.49
N TYR A 453 10.23 20.93 -15.22
CA TYR A 453 10.48 22.36 -15.00
C TYR A 453 9.28 22.97 -14.29
N VAL A 454 9.52 23.48 -13.09
CA VAL A 454 8.50 24.14 -12.25
C VAL A 454 8.72 25.64 -12.30
N PRO A 455 7.72 26.45 -12.72
CA PRO A 455 7.86 27.90 -12.74
C PRO A 455 8.19 28.46 -11.36
N GLY A 456 9.14 29.38 -11.25
CA GLY A 456 9.62 29.96 -9.99
C GLY A 456 8.54 30.67 -9.15
N LYS A 457 7.39 31.01 -9.74
CA LYS A 457 6.23 31.52 -9.00
C LYS A 457 5.79 30.56 -7.88
N HIS A 458 5.99 29.24 -8.05
CA HIS A 458 5.65 28.22 -7.07
C HIS A 458 6.63 28.16 -5.88
N LEU A 459 7.86 28.69 -6.05
CA LEU A 459 8.79 28.93 -4.94
C LEU A 459 8.53 30.25 -4.25
N ARG A 460 8.24 31.32 -5.01
CA ARG A 460 7.93 32.64 -4.42
C ARG A 460 6.76 32.59 -3.46
N VAL A 461 5.73 31.79 -3.76
CA VAL A 461 4.58 31.58 -2.84
C VAL A 461 5.01 30.96 -1.52
N LEU A 462 6.12 30.22 -1.51
CA LEU A 462 6.68 29.52 -0.35
C LEU A 462 7.83 30.30 0.33
N GLU A 463 8.06 31.55 -0.03
CA GLU A 463 9.12 32.37 0.57
C GLU A 463 9.05 32.34 2.10
N ASN A 464 10.17 32.03 2.75
CA ASN A 464 10.31 31.79 4.20
C ASN A 464 9.44 30.63 4.75
N GLY A 465 9.07 29.72 3.91
CA GLY A 465 8.36 28.49 4.23
C GLY A 465 9.16 27.25 3.90
N ALA A 466 8.47 26.15 3.70
CA ALA A 466 9.05 24.85 3.42
C ALA A 466 8.39 24.18 2.20
N LEU A 467 9.13 23.32 1.54
CA LEU A 467 8.68 22.47 0.45
C LEU A 467 8.97 21.00 0.78
N ASN A 468 7.95 20.18 0.65
CA ASN A 468 8.05 18.73 0.66
C ASN A 468 7.78 18.22 -0.76
N LEU A 469 8.83 17.70 -1.42
CA LEU A 469 8.81 17.28 -2.81
C LEU A 469 8.86 15.76 -2.89
N PHE A 470 7.90 15.14 -3.57
CA PHE A 470 7.85 13.70 -3.80
C PHE A 470 7.06 13.38 -5.08
N TYR A 471 7.05 12.12 -5.48
CA TYR A 471 6.30 11.70 -6.66
C TYR A 471 5.72 10.30 -6.46
N ARG A 472 4.74 9.95 -7.28
CA ARG A 472 4.24 8.58 -7.46
C ARG A 472 4.48 8.14 -8.89
N VAL A 473 4.83 6.88 -9.02
CA VAL A 473 4.85 6.20 -10.32
C VAL A 473 3.64 5.30 -10.38
N SER A 474 2.85 5.44 -11.43
CA SER A 474 1.74 4.54 -11.74
C SER A 474 1.88 4.03 -13.16
N ARG A 475 1.34 2.84 -13.39
CA ARG A 475 1.26 2.24 -14.72
C ARG A 475 -0.11 1.63 -14.87
N ASP A 476 -0.85 2.06 -15.91
CA ASP A 476 -2.12 1.47 -16.28
C ASP A 476 -1.89 0.37 -17.32
N GLY A 477 -2.24 -0.86 -16.96
CA GLY A 477 -2.20 -2.01 -17.86
C GLY A 477 -3.43 -2.89 -17.67
N PRO A 478 -3.76 -3.76 -18.66
CA PRO A 478 -4.96 -4.57 -18.59
C PRO A 478 -4.96 -5.58 -17.42
N HIS A 479 -3.82 -5.80 -16.77
CA HIS A 479 -3.66 -6.82 -15.76
C HIS A 479 -3.15 -6.32 -14.39
N TRP A 480 -2.87 -5.03 -14.21
CA TRP A 480 -2.46 -4.50 -12.91
C TRP A 480 -2.59 -2.99 -12.82
N ARG A 481 -2.90 -2.52 -11.63
CA ARG A 481 -2.86 -1.11 -11.23
C ARG A 481 -2.02 -1.03 -9.97
N GLY A 482 -0.88 -0.39 -10.04
CA GLY A 482 -0.02 -0.20 -8.88
C GLY A 482 0.50 1.23 -8.85
N THR A 483 0.49 1.84 -7.67
CA THR A 483 1.15 3.12 -7.43
C THR A 483 2.26 2.92 -6.41
N HIS A 484 3.43 3.49 -6.71
CA HIS A 484 4.55 3.46 -5.78
C HIS A 484 4.99 4.90 -5.48
N GLU A 485 4.95 5.27 -4.20
CA GLU A 485 5.36 6.61 -3.74
C GLU A 485 6.85 6.63 -3.44
N SER A 486 7.51 7.71 -3.84
CA SER A 486 8.94 7.93 -3.60
C SER A 486 9.26 8.28 -2.15
N GLY A 487 10.55 8.32 -1.82
CA GLY A 487 11.03 9.11 -0.71
C GLY A 487 10.68 10.60 -0.90
N HIS A 488 10.79 11.37 0.17
CA HIS A 488 10.48 12.80 0.19
C HIS A 488 11.76 13.61 0.30
N GLN A 489 11.84 14.75 -0.41
CA GLN A 489 12.88 15.75 -0.25
C GLN A 489 12.27 16.96 0.47
N GLU A 490 12.74 17.25 1.69
CA GLU A 490 12.32 18.41 2.48
C GLU A 490 13.30 19.56 2.25
N ILE A 491 12.79 20.75 1.87
CA ILE A 491 13.57 21.89 1.44
C ILE A 491 13.03 23.17 2.10
N ASN A 492 13.88 23.97 2.69
CA ASN A 492 13.54 25.33 3.14
C ASN A 492 13.62 26.31 1.97
N VAL A 493 12.60 27.12 1.80
CA VAL A 493 12.55 28.14 0.75
C VAL A 493 12.88 29.50 1.37
N LEU A 494 14.03 30.06 1.03
CA LEU A 494 14.52 31.32 1.58
C LEU A 494 14.67 32.37 0.51
N ARG A 495 14.56 33.64 0.88
CA ARG A 495 15.01 34.75 0.07
C ARG A 495 16.43 35.11 0.45
N PHE A 496 17.34 34.99 -0.49
CA PHE A 496 18.72 35.47 -0.30
C PHE A 496 18.75 36.95 -0.68
N THR A 497 18.96 37.82 0.33
CA THR A 497 19.15 39.27 0.16
C THR A 497 20.52 39.58 -0.39
#